data_cad386abb6d01618ed0b594b5a2a854a
#
_entry.id   cad386abb6d01618ed0b594b5a2a854a
#
_cell.length_a   1.000
_cell.length_b   1.000
_cell.length_c   1.000
_cell.angle_alpha   90.00
_cell.angle_beta   90.00
_cell.angle_gamma   90.00
#
_symmetry.space_group_name_H-M   'P 1'
#
loop_
_entity.id
_entity.type
_entity.pdbx_description
1 polymer ?
#
loop_
_entity_poly.entity_id
_entity_poly.type
_entity_poly.pdbx_seq_one_letter_code
_entity_poly.pdbx_strand_id
1 'polypeptide(L)'
;MQNNTFSRDDLSFEDGDVRNIHYGDVLIKYGTSVDIGNASIPCIKPDRNIEKFSSSSYLQNGDIVFADTAEDYAVGKATEIIGLSHHKVLSGLHTIPCRPHDTFAPMYLGYYFNSHHFRSQIFRMIQGIKVSSISKSEIVKTCILVPSYEDQTRIAAALHKIDSLIEREDATVLALQKTRRGLLQHLFI
;
A
#
# COMPACT_ATOMS: atom_id res chain seq x y z
N MET A 1 10.21 -4.11 13.17
CA MET A 1 9.41 -5.01 12.28
C MET A 1 10.31 -5.55 11.18
N GLN A 2 10.04 -6.75 10.71
CA GLN A 2 10.80 -7.44 9.68
C GLN A 2 9.87 -7.71 8.48
N ASN A 3 10.34 -7.46 7.26
CA ASN A 3 9.69 -7.90 6.04
C ASN A 3 10.12 -9.34 5.72
N ASN A 4 9.36 -10.02 4.87
CA ASN A 4 9.73 -11.33 4.35
C ASN A 4 10.39 -11.23 2.97
N THR A 5 10.88 -12.35 2.48
CA THR A 5 11.59 -12.47 1.19
C THR A 5 10.83 -13.35 0.18
N PHE A 6 9.54 -13.59 0.43
CA PHE A 6 8.73 -14.39 -0.49
C PHE A 6 8.48 -13.64 -1.79
N SER A 7 8.76 -14.32 -2.89
CA SER A 7 8.51 -13.83 -4.24
C SER A 7 7.02 -13.90 -4.60
N ARG A 8 6.65 -13.39 -5.76
CA ARG A 8 5.27 -13.51 -6.27
C ARG A 8 4.83 -14.97 -6.44
N ASP A 9 5.76 -15.86 -6.81
CA ASP A 9 5.50 -17.29 -6.99
C ASP A 9 5.23 -18.03 -5.68
N ASP A 10 5.64 -17.47 -4.54
CA ASP A 10 5.37 -17.99 -3.20
C ASP A 10 3.99 -17.59 -2.65
N LEU A 11 3.21 -16.82 -3.44
CA LEU A 11 1.91 -16.30 -3.04
C LEU A 11 0.76 -16.98 -3.80
N SER A 12 -0.42 -17.04 -3.17
CA SER A 12 -1.66 -17.57 -3.72
C SER A 12 -2.85 -16.72 -3.32
N PHE A 13 -3.87 -16.64 -4.18
CA PHE A 13 -5.17 -16.04 -3.83
C PHE A 13 -6.19 -17.08 -3.34
N GLU A 14 -5.86 -18.36 -3.48
CA GLU A 14 -6.77 -19.48 -3.18
C GLU A 14 -6.48 -20.09 -1.81
N ASP A 15 -5.18 -20.18 -1.44
CA ASP A 15 -4.72 -20.89 -0.26
C ASP A 15 -3.80 -20.04 0.61
N GLY A 16 -3.86 -20.24 1.93
CA GLY A 16 -2.96 -19.68 2.93
C GLY A 16 -3.68 -18.85 3.99
N ASP A 17 -3.10 -18.83 5.20
CA ASP A 17 -3.66 -18.16 6.38
C ASP A 17 -3.07 -16.76 6.62
N VAL A 18 -1.92 -16.46 6.02
CA VAL A 18 -1.19 -15.21 6.24
C VAL A 18 -1.10 -14.42 4.94
N ARG A 19 -1.73 -13.28 4.92
CA ARG A 19 -1.69 -12.32 3.79
C ARG A 19 -0.32 -11.66 3.68
N ASN A 20 0.04 -11.27 2.46
CA ASN A 20 1.34 -10.69 2.15
C ASN A 20 1.21 -9.38 1.37
N ILE A 21 1.77 -8.29 1.91
CA ILE A 21 1.84 -7.00 1.22
C ILE A 21 3.11 -6.96 0.38
N HIS A 22 2.99 -7.24 -0.91
CA HIS A 22 4.11 -7.24 -1.84
C HIS A 22 4.37 -5.84 -2.41
N TYR A 23 5.65 -5.45 -2.61
CA TYR A 23 6.02 -4.10 -3.08
C TYR A 23 5.31 -3.69 -4.38
N GLY A 24 5.19 -4.62 -5.34
CA GLY A 24 4.51 -4.33 -6.61
C GLY A 24 3.04 -3.97 -6.44
N ASP A 25 2.35 -4.54 -5.43
CA ASP A 25 0.95 -4.18 -5.14
C ASP A 25 0.87 -2.80 -4.43
N VAL A 26 1.87 -2.45 -3.61
CA VAL A 26 1.99 -1.09 -3.02
C VAL A 26 2.18 -0.05 -4.13
N LEU A 27 2.99 -0.36 -5.14
CA LEU A 27 3.26 0.58 -6.24
C LEU A 27 2.03 0.85 -7.12
N ILE A 28 1.20 -0.18 -7.42
CA ILE A 28 0.19 -0.09 -8.49
C ILE A 28 -1.25 -0.37 -8.04
N LYS A 29 -1.47 -1.01 -6.87
CA LYS A 29 -2.78 -1.56 -6.53
C LYS A 29 -3.40 -0.95 -5.28
N TYR A 30 -2.64 -0.75 -4.20
CA TYR A 30 -3.22 -0.45 -2.91
C TYR A 30 -3.48 1.03 -2.61
N GLY A 31 -3.02 1.96 -3.42
CA GLY A 31 -3.22 3.38 -3.13
C GLY A 31 -2.52 3.86 -1.85
N THR A 32 -3.09 4.88 -1.20
CA THR A 32 -2.56 5.47 0.04
C THR A 32 -2.87 4.64 1.28
N SER A 33 -3.94 3.86 1.24
CA SER A 33 -4.31 2.90 2.28
C SER A 33 -4.86 1.62 1.67
N VAL A 34 -4.75 0.51 2.39
CA VAL A 34 -5.33 -0.78 2.00
C VAL A 34 -6.19 -1.32 3.13
N ASP A 35 -7.48 -1.54 2.83
CA ASP A 35 -8.41 -2.21 3.72
C ASP A 35 -8.23 -3.72 3.60
N ILE A 36 -7.60 -4.31 4.61
CA ILE A 36 -7.26 -5.74 4.62
C ILE A 36 -8.52 -6.61 4.56
N GLY A 37 -9.62 -6.18 5.15
CA GLY A 37 -10.89 -6.92 5.14
C GLY A 37 -11.53 -7.03 3.75
N ASN A 38 -11.39 -5.97 2.95
CA ASN A 38 -12.08 -5.82 1.66
C ASN A 38 -11.17 -6.01 0.44
N ALA A 39 -9.86 -5.80 0.59
CA ALA A 39 -8.93 -5.91 -0.53
C ALA A 39 -8.58 -7.35 -0.89
N SER A 40 -8.43 -7.61 -2.19
CA SER A 40 -7.87 -8.88 -2.70
C SER A 40 -6.36 -8.88 -2.49
N ILE A 41 -5.92 -9.51 -1.40
CA ILE A 41 -4.51 -9.62 -0.99
C ILE A 41 -4.10 -11.07 -1.03
N PRO A 42 -3.00 -11.42 -1.73
CA PRO A 42 -2.55 -12.80 -1.79
C PRO A 42 -2.04 -13.27 -0.42
N CYS A 43 -2.20 -14.55 -0.14
CA CYS A 43 -1.67 -15.24 1.01
C CYS A 43 -0.32 -15.90 0.68
N ILE A 44 0.50 -16.09 1.69
CA ILE A 44 1.71 -16.91 1.59
C ILE A 44 1.26 -18.36 1.48
N LYS A 45 1.80 -19.11 0.50
CA LYS A 45 1.48 -20.53 0.29
C LYS A 45 1.79 -21.35 1.54
N PRO A 46 0.96 -22.37 1.87
CA PRO A 46 1.10 -23.15 3.11
C PRO A 46 2.40 -23.90 3.27
N ASP A 47 3.09 -24.22 2.16
CA ASP A 47 4.37 -24.92 2.15
C ASP A 47 5.57 -24.00 2.51
N ARG A 48 5.33 -22.73 2.72
CA ARG A 48 6.36 -21.75 3.11
C ARG A 48 6.50 -21.64 4.61
N ASN A 49 7.73 -21.58 5.09
CA ASN A 49 8.02 -21.47 6.52
C ASN A 49 7.78 -20.04 7.01
N ILE A 50 6.69 -19.83 7.74
CA ILE A 50 6.31 -18.57 8.39
C ILE A 50 6.60 -18.55 9.90
N GLU A 51 6.99 -19.66 10.53
CA GLU A 51 7.25 -19.75 11.97
C GLU A 51 8.43 -18.88 12.43
N LYS A 52 9.33 -18.55 11.50
CA LYS A 52 10.47 -17.65 11.76
C LYS A 52 10.07 -16.22 12.09
N PHE A 53 8.82 -15.81 11.80
CA PHE A 53 8.35 -14.46 12.07
C PHE A 53 7.75 -14.36 13.46
N SER A 54 8.32 -13.48 14.29
CA SER A 54 7.79 -13.16 15.61
C SER A 54 6.46 -12.42 15.50
N SER A 55 5.67 -12.41 16.57
CA SER A 55 4.42 -11.67 16.65
C SER A 55 4.55 -10.18 16.31
N SER A 56 5.70 -9.58 16.62
CA SER A 56 6.01 -8.18 16.31
C SER A 56 6.23 -7.90 14.81
N SER A 57 6.43 -8.94 13.99
CA SER A 57 6.58 -8.81 12.53
C SER A 57 5.24 -8.69 11.81
N TYR A 58 4.15 -9.15 12.43
CA TYR A 58 2.83 -9.02 11.84
C TYR A 58 2.35 -7.56 11.88
N LEU A 59 1.77 -7.15 10.77
CA LEU A 59 1.23 -5.79 10.60
C LEU A 59 0.01 -5.57 11.50
N GLN A 60 -0.20 -4.32 11.88
CA GLN A 60 -1.35 -3.84 12.66
C GLN A 60 -2.02 -2.68 11.93
N ASN A 61 -3.25 -2.34 12.32
CA ASN A 61 -3.90 -1.12 11.82
C ASN A 61 -3.05 0.11 12.14
N GLY A 62 -2.87 0.99 11.16
CA GLY A 62 -2.01 2.16 11.24
C GLY A 62 -0.54 1.92 10.91
N ASP A 63 -0.11 0.67 10.70
CA ASP A 63 1.23 0.40 10.17
C ASP A 63 1.34 0.89 8.73
N ILE A 64 2.53 1.36 8.37
CA ILE A 64 2.85 1.84 7.03
C ILE A 64 3.79 0.85 6.36
N VAL A 65 3.54 0.55 5.09
CA VAL A 65 4.42 -0.27 4.26
C VAL A 65 4.88 0.54 3.07
N PHE A 66 6.18 0.82 3.01
CA PHE A 66 6.82 1.47 1.85
C PHE A 66 7.31 0.42 0.85
N ALA A 67 7.21 0.70 -0.44
CA ALA A 67 7.94 -0.01 -1.47
C ALA A 67 9.38 0.52 -1.53
N ASP A 68 10.38 -0.32 -1.27
CA ASP A 68 11.79 0.10 -1.24
C ASP A 68 12.44 0.13 -2.63
N THR A 69 11.78 -0.45 -3.62
CA THR A 69 12.30 -0.61 -4.99
C THR A 69 11.20 -0.35 -6.01
N ALA A 70 11.54 0.36 -7.09
CA ALA A 70 10.70 0.56 -8.27
C ALA A 70 11.56 0.81 -9.51
N GLU A 71 11.00 0.59 -10.71
CA GLU A 71 11.65 0.88 -11.99
C GLU A 71 11.60 2.38 -12.36
N ASP A 72 10.84 3.16 -11.61
CA ASP A 72 10.61 4.58 -11.83
C ASP A 72 10.66 5.39 -10.51
N TYR A 73 10.17 6.64 -10.58
CA TYR A 73 10.07 7.53 -9.42
C TYR A 73 9.02 7.12 -8.38
N ALA A 74 8.31 6.00 -8.56
CA ALA A 74 7.33 5.51 -7.59
C ALA A 74 7.98 4.85 -6.35
N VAL A 75 9.28 4.60 -6.36
CA VAL A 75 10.02 4.11 -5.19
C VAL A 75 9.72 4.96 -3.96
N GLY A 76 9.54 4.31 -2.80
CA GLY A 76 9.12 4.98 -1.56
C GLY A 76 7.63 5.34 -1.50
N LYS A 77 6.79 4.89 -2.47
CA LYS A 77 5.34 4.91 -2.33
C LYS A 77 4.94 4.08 -1.12
N ALA A 78 3.95 4.54 -0.39
CA ALA A 78 3.55 3.93 0.87
C ALA A 78 2.05 3.61 0.88
N THR A 79 1.68 2.58 1.65
CA THR A 79 0.28 2.26 1.94
C THR A 79 0.09 2.09 3.45
N GLU A 80 -0.99 2.63 4.00
CA GLU A 80 -1.37 2.44 5.39
C GLU A 80 -2.29 1.22 5.51
N ILE A 81 -2.03 0.39 6.52
CA ILE A 81 -2.82 -0.81 6.80
C ILE A 81 -4.05 -0.43 7.61
N ILE A 82 -5.23 -0.72 7.07
CA ILE A 82 -6.52 -0.52 7.76
C ILE A 82 -7.39 -1.77 7.64
N GLY A 83 -8.45 -1.87 8.44
CA GLY A 83 -9.42 -2.95 8.35
C GLY A 83 -8.87 -4.35 8.64
N LEU A 84 -7.82 -4.45 9.46
CA LEU A 84 -7.11 -5.72 9.68
C LEU A 84 -7.97 -6.83 10.28
N SER A 85 -8.92 -6.49 11.17
CA SER A 85 -9.82 -7.45 11.83
C SER A 85 -9.07 -8.70 12.37
N HIS A 86 -9.40 -9.90 11.89
CA HIS A 86 -8.81 -11.17 12.32
C HIS A 86 -7.65 -11.67 11.42
N HIS A 87 -7.33 -10.92 10.37
CA HIS A 87 -6.34 -11.36 9.40
C HIS A 87 -4.91 -11.17 9.90
N LYS A 88 -4.08 -12.18 9.68
CA LYS A 88 -2.63 -12.07 9.86
C LYS A 88 -2.01 -11.57 8.57
N VAL A 89 -1.19 -10.53 8.66
CA VAL A 89 -0.56 -9.90 7.49
C VAL A 89 0.93 -9.68 7.75
N LEU A 90 1.76 -10.02 6.79
CA LEU A 90 3.20 -9.74 6.79
C LEU A 90 3.56 -8.76 5.69
N SER A 91 4.56 -7.94 5.96
CA SER A 91 5.22 -7.10 4.96
C SER A 91 6.10 -7.97 4.07
N GLY A 92 5.97 -7.83 2.75
CA GLY A 92 6.56 -8.71 1.74
C GLY A 92 7.93 -8.31 1.27
N LEU A 93 8.36 -8.99 0.21
CA LEU A 93 9.62 -8.70 -0.48
C LEU A 93 9.65 -7.24 -0.95
N HIS A 94 10.82 -6.62 -0.85
CA HIS A 94 11.05 -5.23 -1.25
C HIS A 94 10.09 -4.23 -0.61
N THR A 95 9.82 -4.43 0.68
CA THR A 95 9.03 -3.50 1.48
C THR A 95 9.73 -3.09 2.77
N ILE A 96 9.44 -1.89 3.26
CA ILE A 96 9.90 -1.39 4.55
C ILE A 96 8.69 -1.16 5.43
N PRO A 97 8.39 -2.07 6.39
CA PRO A 97 7.31 -1.87 7.34
C PRO A 97 7.73 -0.90 8.45
N CYS A 98 6.87 0.07 8.73
CA CYS A 98 7.05 1.05 9.79
C CYS A 98 5.81 1.08 10.69
N ARG A 99 6.02 1.02 12.01
CA ARG A 99 4.97 1.18 13.01
C ARG A 99 5.16 2.52 13.70
N PRO A 100 4.16 3.42 13.65
CA PRO A 100 4.19 4.65 14.42
C PRO A 100 4.26 4.36 15.92
N HIS A 101 5.01 5.17 16.68
CA HIS A 101 5.03 5.10 18.13
C HIS A 101 3.85 5.85 18.75
N ASP A 102 3.43 6.94 18.09
CA ASP A 102 2.30 7.76 18.51
C ASP A 102 1.02 7.35 17.77
N THR A 103 -0.12 7.75 18.31
CA THR A 103 -1.43 7.53 17.68
C THR A 103 -1.68 8.59 16.62
N PHE A 104 -1.96 8.15 15.40
CA PHE A 104 -2.38 8.99 14.28
C PHE A 104 -3.83 8.71 13.89
N ALA A 105 -4.47 9.69 13.29
CA ALA A 105 -5.80 9.49 12.70
C ALA A 105 -5.70 8.49 11.52
N PRO A 106 -6.64 7.54 11.40
CA PRO A 106 -6.62 6.58 10.31
C PRO A 106 -6.51 7.23 8.93
N MET A 107 -5.70 6.64 8.05
CA MET A 107 -5.38 7.09 6.69
C MET A 107 -4.55 8.38 6.61
N TYR A 108 -4.34 9.12 7.71
CA TYR A 108 -3.55 10.36 7.66
C TYR A 108 -2.11 10.10 7.18
N LEU A 109 -1.43 9.13 7.76
CA LEU A 109 -0.05 8.83 7.40
C LEU A 109 0.05 8.26 5.97
N GLY A 110 -0.91 7.47 5.54
CA GLY A 110 -0.97 6.98 4.17
C GLY A 110 -1.02 8.13 3.14
N TYR A 111 -1.85 9.14 3.37
CA TYR A 111 -1.87 10.34 2.54
C TYR A 111 -0.60 11.17 2.67
N TYR A 112 -0.13 11.38 3.89
CA TYR A 112 1.06 12.20 4.13
C TYR A 112 2.30 11.65 3.42
N PHE A 113 2.58 10.36 3.54
CA PHE A 113 3.75 9.74 2.95
C PHE A 113 3.73 9.70 1.40
N ASN A 114 2.55 9.81 0.80
CA ASN A 114 2.41 9.94 -0.65
C ASN A 114 2.30 11.41 -1.12
N SER A 115 2.30 12.38 -0.21
CA SER A 115 2.26 13.80 -0.54
C SER A 115 3.57 14.28 -1.20
N HIS A 116 3.48 15.33 -2.01
CA HIS A 116 4.65 15.97 -2.59
C HIS A 116 5.66 16.45 -1.52
N HIS A 117 5.14 16.94 -0.38
CA HIS A 117 5.97 17.42 0.73
C HIS A 117 6.89 16.33 1.28
N PHE A 118 6.37 15.12 1.53
CA PHE A 118 7.19 14.01 2.02
C PHE A 118 8.06 13.42 0.91
N ARG A 119 7.50 13.20 -0.27
CA ARG A 119 8.22 12.60 -1.38
C ARG A 119 9.40 13.43 -1.87
N SER A 120 9.35 14.75 -1.77
CA SER A 120 10.49 15.63 -2.10
C SER A 120 11.72 15.39 -1.22
N GLN A 121 11.54 14.91 0.01
CA GLN A 121 12.63 14.49 0.88
C GLN A 121 13.23 13.16 0.39
N ILE A 122 12.39 12.20 0.02
CA ILE A 122 12.80 10.88 -0.48
C ILE A 122 13.57 11.01 -1.80
N PHE A 123 13.11 11.82 -2.73
CA PHE A 123 13.74 11.94 -4.06
C PHE A 123 15.24 12.26 -4.04
N ARG A 124 15.70 12.96 -3.00
CA ARG A 124 17.13 13.26 -2.82
C ARG A 124 17.96 12.08 -2.33
N MET A 125 17.30 11.02 -1.86
CA MET A 125 17.90 9.85 -1.22
C MET A 125 17.83 8.60 -2.12
N ILE A 126 17.10 8.68 -3.25
CA ILE A 126 16.93 7.57 -4.18
C ILE A 126 18.25 7.24 -4.85
N GLN A 127 18.58 5.97 -4.91
CA GLN A 127 19.77 5.42 -5.56
C GLN A 127 19.38 4.48 -6.70
N GLY A 128 20.22 4.38 -7.71
CA GLY A 128 20.05 3.51 -8.87
C GLY A 128 19.73 4.26 -10.16
N ILE A 129 20.09 3.64 -11.30
CA ILE A 129 19.90 4.21 -12.64
C ILE A 129 18.74 3.51 -13.38
N LYS A 130 18.71 2.18 -13.35
CA LYS A 130 17.64 1.37 -14.00
C LYS A 130 16.55 0.94 -13.01
N VAL A 131 16.96 0.60 -11.80
CA VAL A 131 16.07 0.25 -10.71
C VAL A 131 16.39 1.19 -9.57
N SER A 132 15.42 2.00 -9.18
CA SER A 132 15.51 2.93 -8.07
C SER A 132 15.24 2.22 -6.76
N SER A 133 16.04 2.52 -5.73
CA SER A 133 15.83 1.96 -4.40
C SER A 133 16.04 3.00 -3.30
N ILE A 134 15.39 2.76 -2.16
CA ILE A 134 15.55 3.54 -0.94
C ILE A 134 15.72 2.59 0.24
N SER A 135 16.65 2.90 1.14
CA SER A 135 16.88 2.08 2.33
C SER A 135 16.06 2.56 3.53
N LYS A 136 15.86 1.67 4.49
CA LYS A 136 15.26 2.01 5.78
C LYS A 136 16.02 3.13 6.49
N SER A 137 17.35 3.13 6.41
CA SER A 137 18.20 4.16 7.01
C SER A 137 18.01 5.55 6.39
N GLU A 138 17.60 5.63 5.13
CA GLU A 138 17.25 6.89 4.48
C GLU A 138 15.86 7.38 4.92
N ILE A 139 14.87 6.49 4.99
CA ILE A 139 13.52 6.85 5.45
C ILE A 139 13.56 7.41 6.88
N VAL A 140 14.37 6.84 7.77
CA VAL A 140 14.51 7.31 9.16
C VAL A 140 15.04 8.75 9.26
N LYS A 141 15.74 9.26 8.23
CA LYS A 141 16.23 10.65 8.21
C LYS A 141 15.17 11.68 7.79
N THR A 142 14.01 11.22 7.34
CA THR A 142 12.92 12.13 6.92
C THR A 142 12.19 12.71 8.12
N CYS A 143 11.60 13.88 7.91
CA CYS A 143 10.76 14.55 8.90
C CYS A 143 9.29 14.49 8.48
N ILE A 144 8.41 14.31 9.46
CA ILE A 144 6.98 14.36 9.24
C ILE A 144 6.35 15.56 9.95
N LEU A 145 5.31 16.14 9.36
CA LEU A 145 4.47 17.13 10.02
C LEU A 145 3.38 16.42 10.80
N VAL A 146 3.23 16.77 12.06
CA VAL A 146 2.25 16.17 12.97
C VAL A 146 1.31 17.27 13.48
N PRO A 147 0.23 17.60 12.75
CA PRO A 147 -0.79 18.52 13.25
C PRO A 147 -1.61 17.88 14.37
N SER A 148 -2.57 18.62 14.93
CA SER A 148 -3.48 18.07 15.93
C SER A 148 -4.22 16.83 15.40
N TYR A 149 -4.60 15.91 16.28
CA TYR A 149 -5.35 14.71 15.89
C TYR A 149 -6.66 15.05 15.17
N GLU A 150 -7.32 16.15 15.59
CA GLU A 150 -8.52 16.66 14.95
C GLU A 150 -8.24 17.09 13.50
N ASP A 151 -7.16 17.83 13.26
CA ASP A 151 -6.77 18.25 11.91
C ASP A 151 -6.36 17.06 11.05
N GLN A 152 -5.63 16.08 11.60
CA GLN A 152 -5.33 14.83 10.90
C GLN A 152 -6.61 14.15 10.43
N THR A 153 -7.62 14.03 11.30
CA THR A 153 -8.91 13.42 10.99
C THR A 153 -9.64 14.18 9.88
N ARG A 154 -9.65 15.52 9.95
CA ARG A 154 -10.30 16.37 8.93
C ARG A 154 -9.62 16.25 7.58
N ILE A 155 -8.28 16.25 7.55
CA ILE A 155 -7.48 16.10 6.33
C ILE A 155 -7.73 14.73 5.70
N ALA A 156 -7.61 13.66 6.49
CA ALA A 156 -7.82 12.29 6.00
C ALA A 156 -9.24 12.09 5.46
N ALA A 157 -10.27 12.57 6.17
CA ALA A 157 -11.66 12.46 5.75
C ALA A 157 -11.94 13.23 4.44
N ALA A 158 -11.37 14.43 4.28
CA ALA A 158 -11.54 15.22 3.07
C ALA A 158 -10.91 14.54 1.85
N LEU A 159 -9.68 14.03 1.99
CA LEU A 159 -8.98 13.32 0.92
C LEU A 159 -9.66 12.00 0.57
N HIS A 160 -10.06 11.23 1.56
CA HIS A 160 -10.78 9.96 1.34
C HIS A 160 -12.11 10.16 0.61
N LYS A 161 -12.82 11.26 0.90
CA LYS A 161 -14.04 11.59 0.16
C LYS A 161 -13.74 11.87 -1.32
N ILE A 162 -12.64 12.55 -1.63
CA ILE A 162 -12.22 12.79 -3.01
C ILE A 162 -11.86 11.47 -3.70
N ASP A 163 -11.07 10.61 -3.05
CA ASP A 163 -10.71 9.31 -3.60
C ASP A 163 -11.96 8.46 -3.89
N SER A 164 -12.91 8.43 -2.98
CA SER A 164 -14.18 7.72 -3.17
C SER A 164 -15.00 8.26 -4.35
N LEU A 165 -14.94 9.56 -4.62
CA LEU A 165 -15.57 10.15 -5.79
C LEU A 165 -14.86 9.73 -7.08
N ILE A 166 -13.52 9.75 -7.08
CA ILE A 166 -12.70 9.30 -8.22
C ILE A 166 -13.01 7.84 -8.55
N GLU A 167 -12.98 6.95 -7.56
CA GLU A 167 -13.28 5.52 -7.75
C GLU A 167 -14.69 5.30 -8.35
N ARG A 168 -15.68 6.07 -7.91
CA ARG A 168 -17.04 5.97 -8.45
C ARG A 168 -17.11 6.43 -9.91
N GLU A 169 -16.42 7.52 -10.24
CA GLU A 169 -16.38 8.01 -11.63
C GLU A 169 -15.62 7.04 -12.54
N ASP A 170 -14.52 6.45 -12.08
CA ASP A 170 -13.77 5.43 -12.81
C ASP A 170 -14.64 4.18 -13.10
N ALA A 171 -15.40 3.72 -12.10
CA ALA A 171 -16.35 2.63 -12.28
C ALA A 171 -17.43 2.97 -13.33
N THR A 172 -17.91 4.23 -13.34
CA THR A 172 -18.88 4.73 -14.33
C THR A 172 -18.28 4.74 -15.74
N VAL A 173 -17.05 5.24 -15.88
CA VAL A 173 -16.32 5.23 -17.17
C VAL A 173 -16.13 3.81 -17.68
N LEU A 174 -15.74 2.87 -16.82
CA LEU A 174 -15.56 1.47 -17.18
C LEU A 174 -16.88 0.83 -17.66
N ALA A 175 -18.00 1.12 -16.98
CA ALA A 175 -19.32 0.63 -17.37
C ALA A 175 -19.75 1.18 -18.76
N LEU A 176 -19.52 2.47 -19.01
CA LEU A 176 -19.81 3.10 -20.31
C LEU A 176 -18.94 2.52 -21.42
N GLN A 177 -17.66 2.26 -21.17
CA GLN A 177 -16.76 1.60 -22.13
C GLN A 177 -17.22 0.17 -22.47
N LYS A 178 -17.71 -0.58 -21.47
CA LYS A 178 -18.30 -1.91 -21.67
C LYS A 178 -19.55 -1.85 -22.52
N THR A 179 -20.45 -0.91 -22.24
CA THR A 179 -21.69 -0.68 -23.01
C THR A 179 -21.36 -0.31 -24.45
N ARG A 180 -20.45 0.65 -24.67
CA ARG A 180 -19.99 1.04 -26.01
C ARG A 180 -19.44 -0.17 -26.79
N ARG A 181 -18.64 -1.02 -26.16
CA ARG A 181 -18.10 -2.24 -26.77
C ARG A 181 -19.21 -3.20 -27.18
N GLY A 182 -20.21 -3.42 -26.33
CA GLY A 182 -21.37 -4.25 -26.65
C GLY A 182 -22.18 -3.69 -27.82
N LEU A 183 -22.45 -2.40 -27.86
CA LEU A 183 -23.17 -1.76 -28.98
C LEU A 183 -22.41 -1.89 -30.30
N LEU A 184 -21.08 -1.69 -30.29
CA LEU A 184 -20.27 -1.88 -31.50
C LEU A 184 -20.35 -3.33 -32.05
N GLN A 185 -20.43 -4.33 -31.19
CA GLN A 185 -20.58 -5.73 -31.58
C GLN A 185 -21.98 -6.06 -32.13
N HIS A 186 -23.02 -5.38 -31.66
CA HIS A 186 -24.42 -5.69 -32.04
C HIS A 186 -24.97 -4.83 -33.16
N LEU A 187 -24.41 -3.63 -33.39
CA LEU A 187 -24.95 -2.69 -34.39
C LEU A 187 -24.26 -2.82 -35.77
N PHE A 188 -23.14 -3.52 -35.86
CA PHE A 188 -22.35 -3.66 -37.10
C PHE A 188 -22.15 -5.11 -37.52
N ILE A 189 -23.10 -6.00 -37.17
CA ILE A 189 -23.21 -7.37 -37.68
C ILE A 189 -24.07 -7.40 -38.93
#